data_e7a3659f0d5ed893cfa17c7b30c14418
#
_entry.id   e7a3659f0d5ed893cfa17c7b30c14418
#
_cell.length_a   1.000
_cell.length_b   1.000
_cell.length_c   1.000
_cell.angle_alpha   90.00
_cell.angle_beta   90.00
_cell.angle_gamma   90.00
#
_symmetry.space_group_name_H-M   'P 1'
#
loop_
_entity.id
_entity.type
_entity.pdbx_description
1 polymer ?
#
loop_
_entity_poly.entity_id
_entity_poly.type
_entity_poly.pdbx_seq_one_letter_code
_entity_poly.pdbx_strand_id
1 'polypeptide(L)'
;SDIIQLLRFQKFVRRIIQSKQELDKPCSTLIMLFMPITYPFTAIVGQKRMTRALILNAVDIRIGGVLIRGERGTAKSTAARSLAALLPAVNVVDGCRFGCDPEHSTSWCTECQERAQPEGLLPSKKRPIPFINLPVSATEDRVVGTLDIEQAIQKGERHFEAGVLASANRGLLYIDEVNLLDDHVVDVLLDSAAMGMNIVEREGISFSHPARFILVGTMNPEEGDLRPQLLDRFALSVDIVGIRGAHERVAIMERHLAFEEDPTAFHDAWQEKELELSERIAHAQTLINKVTYSNRDLLSIAALTSSLNVDGHRADLVILKTARAQAAFDGRTAINDMDIALAAELALPHRVNSTPFGQAGMTPTQLQERIEELRDQATANEEETQEKSEGEGSEEKKT
;
A
#
# COMPACT_ATOMS: atom_id res chain seq x y z
N SER A 1 35.42 19.49 22.12
CA SER A 1 34.19 18.70 21.67
C SER A 1 33.27 18.41 22.85
N ASP A 2 33.78 18.17 24.05
CA ASP A 2 33.02 17.79 25.25
C ASP A 2 32.15 18.91 25.85
N ILE A 3 32.57 20.18 25.70
CA ILE A 3 31.83 21.33 26.27
C ILE A 3 30.49 21.55 25.53
N ILE A 4 30.44 21.27 24.24
CA ILE A 4 29.20 21.41 23.45
C ILE A 4 28.21 20.31 23.83
N GLN A 5 28.67 19.09 24.08
CA GLN A 5 27.80 18.01 24.58
C GLN A 5 27.30 18.31 26.00
N LEU A 6 28.12 18.85 26.86
CA LEU A 6 27.74 19.22 28.23
C LEU A 6 26.68 20.34 28.24
N LEU A 7 26.82 21.34 27.36
CA LEU A 7 25.85 22.44 27.22
C LEU A 7 24.51 21.96 26.62
N ARG A 8 24.54 21.00 25.70
CA ARG A 8 23.33 20.34 25.18
C ARG A 8 22.64 19.51 26.24
N PHE A 9 23.40 18.77 27.04
CA PHE A 9 22.87 17.99 28.16
C PHE A 9 22.29 18.89 29.27
N GLN A 10 22.92 20.02 29.61
CA GLN A 10 22.37 20.99 30.56
C GLN A 10 21.10 21.69 30.06
N LYS A 11 20.99 22.02 28.76
CA LYS A 11 19.76 22.54 28.16
C LYS A 11 18.65 21.48 28.17
N PHE A 12 18.98 20.23 27.92
CA PHE A 12 18.07 19.11 27.99
C PHE A 12 17.54 18.87 29.40
N VAL A 13 18.42 18.85 30.41
CA VAL A 13 18.03 18.70 31.82
C VAL A 13 17.19 19.88 32.32
N ARG A 14 17.50 21.11 31.93
CA ARG A 14 16.66 22.29 32.26
C ARG A 14 15.26 22.21 31.63
N ARG A 15 15.12 21.71 30.40
CA ARG A 15 13.81 21.44 29.79
C ARG A 15 13.01 20.38 30.55
N ILE A 16 13.66 19.32 31.02
CA ILE A 16 13.01 18.28 31.85
C ILE A 16 12.55 18.84 33.21
N ILE A 17 13.34 19.72 33.84
CA ILE A 17 12.99 20.29 35.13
C ILE A 17 11.84 21.33 35.00
N GLN A 18 11.78 22.07 33.91
CA GLN A 18 10.65 22.98 33.64
C GLN A 18 9.36 22.21 33.31
N SER A 19 9.43 21.03 32.70
CA SER A 19 8.25 20.18 32.45
C SER A 19 7.71 19.47 33.71
N LYS A 20 8.47 19.42 34.81
CA LYS A 20 7.99 18.87 36.10
C LYS A 20 6.88 19.68 36.78
N GLN A 21 6.66 20.91 36.38
CA GLN A 21 5.52 21.74 36.86
C GLN A 21 4.21 21.56 36.07
N GLU A 22 4.20 20.72 35.00
CA GLU A 22 3.03 20.36 34.20
C GLU A 22 2.55 18.91 34.41
N LEU A 23 2.92 18.24 35.47
CA LEU A 23 2.74 16.80 35.74
C LEU A 23 1.32 16.38 36.17
N ASP A 24 0.30 17.19 35.86
CA ASP A 24 -1.11 16.80 36.03
C ASP A 24 -1.81 16.40 34.71
N LYS A 25 -1.04 16.17 33.61
CA LYS A 25 -1.61 15.67 32.37
C LYS A 25 -1.53 14.15 32.29
N PRO A 26 -2.58 13.46 31.77
CA PRO A 26 -2.62 12.01 31.73
C PRO A 26 -1.46 11.42 30.90
N CYS A 27 -1.00 10.24 31.29
CA CYS A 27 0.17 9.51 30.78
C CYS A 27 0.25 9.38 29.22
N SER A 28 -0.87 9.56 28.53
CA SER A 28 -0.97 9.58 27.06
C SER A 28 -0.21 10.75 26.38
N THR A 29 -0.06 11.87 27.09
CA THR A 29 0.63 13.07 26.54
C THR A 29 2.15 12.94 26.63
N LEU A 30 2.68 12.16 27.60
CA LEU A 30 4.12 11.92 27.72
C LEU A 30 4.67 10.95 26.64
N ILE A 31 3.85 10.02 26.17
CA ILE A 31 4.27 9.06 25.13
C ILE A 31 4.41 9.75 23.76
N MET A 32 3.64 10.80 23.48
CA MET A 32 3.78 11.59 22.27
C MET A 32 5.09 12.40 22.20
N LEU A 33 5.71 12.74 23.34
CA LEU A 33 6.96 13.53 23.39
C LEU A 33 8.23 12.74 23.03
N PHE A 34 8.16 11.41 22.90
CA PHE A 34 9.32 10.55 22.63
C PHE A 34 9.27 9.79 21.30
N MET A 35 8.23 10.00 20.46
CA MET A 35 8.27 9.43 19.12
C MET A 35 9.25 10.24 18.25
N PRO A 36 10.19 9.57 17.55
CA PRO A 36 11.07 10.26 16.62
C PRO A 36 10.21 10.92 15.53
N ILE A 37 10.45 12.20 15.30
CA ILE A 37 9.74 12.96 14.26
C ILE A 37 10.04 12.31 12.92
N THR A 38 8.98 11.95 12.19
CA THR A 38 9.10 11.31 10.87
C THR A 38 9.31 12.38 9.81
N TYR A 39 10.17 12.09 8.82
CA TYR A 39 10.37 12.96 7.67
C TYR A 39 9.07 13.12 6.89
N PRO A 40 8.62 14.35 6.53
CA PRO A 40 7.34 14.56 5.84
C PRO A 40 7.31 13.89 4.46
N PHE A 41 6.21 13.24 4.12
CA PHE A 41 6.05 12.53 2.84
C PHE A 41 6.09 13.50 1.65
N THR A 42 5.47 14.67 1.79
CA THR A 42 5.43 15.72 0.76
C THR A 42 6.79 16.42 0.57
N ALA A 43 7.72 16.22 1.50
CA ALA A 43 9.09 16.72 1.37
C ALA A 43 9.99 15.80 0.55
N ILE A 44 9.54 14.60 0.12
CA ILE A 44 10.31 13.69 -0.71
C ILE A 44 10.50 14.32 -2.10
N VAL A 45 11.75 14.39 -2.55
CA VAL A 45 12.11 14.97 -3.84
C VAL A 45 12.13 13.88 -4.91
N GLY A 46 11.57 14.19 -6.08
CA GLY A 46 11.54 13.24 -7.20
C GLY A 46 10.63 12.04 -6.94
N GLN A 47 10.99 10.87 -7.50
CA GLN A 47 10.35 9.57 -7.24
C GLN A 47 8.81 9.59 -7.40
N LYS A 48 8.30 10.35 -8.40
CA LYS A 48 6.85 10.55 -8.60
C LYS A 48 6.06 9.26 -8.78
N ARG A 49 6.67 8.24 -9.43
CA ARG A 49 6.05 6.92 -9.61
C ARG A 49 5.87 6.20 -8.27
N MET A 50 6.92 6.22 -7.43
CA MET A 50 6.87 5.60 -6.11
C MET A 50 5.82 6.25 -5.21
N THR A 51 5.84 7.58 -5.10
CA THR A 51 4.88 8.30 -4.26
C THR A 51 3.45 8.08 -4.75
N ARG A 52 3.22 8.06 -6.08
CA ARG A 52 1.91 7.73 -6.66
C ARG A 52 1.48 6.31 -6.31
N ALA A 53 2.31 5.30 -6.54
CA ALA A 53 1.98 3.91 -6.24
C ALA A 53 1.61 3.71 -4.77
N LEU A 54 2.37 4.34 -3.86
CA LEU A 54 2.11 4.31 -2.43
C LEU A 54 0.78 4.97 -2.07
N ILE A 55 0.49 6.16 -2.62
CA ILE A 55 -0.78 6.88 -2.39
C ILE A 55 -1.96 6.05 -2.91
N LEU A 56 -1.90 5.52 -4.13
CA LEU A 56 -3.00 4.76 -4.71
C LEU A 56 -3.29 3.48 -3.92
N ASN A 57 -2.25 2.81 -3.44
CA ASN A 57 -2.41 1.65 -2.57
C ASN A 57 -2.97 2.02 -1.19
N ALA A 58 -2.72 3.24 -0.70
CA ALA A 58 -3.33 3.76 0.52
C ALA A 58 -4.80 4.16 0.30
N VAL A 59 -5.18 4.62 -0.89
CA VAL A 59 -6.58 4.91 -1.27
C VAL A 59 -7.40 3.62 -1.35
N ASP A 60 -6.87 2.58 -2.00
CA ASP A 60 -7.52 1.27 -2.08
C ASP A 60 -6.55 0.12 -1.76
N ILE A 61 -6.59 -0.33 -0.54
CA ILE A 61 -5.80 -1.48 -0.03
C ILE A 61 -6.02 -2.77 -0.86
N ARG A 62 -7.20 -2.91 -1.51
CA ARG A 62 -7.55 -4.08 -2.34
C ARG A 62 -6.77 -4.15 -3.65
N ILE A 63 -5.97 -3.15 -3.97
CA ILE A 63 -5.03 -3.21 -5.09
C ILE A 63 -4.07 -4.38 -4.90
N GLY A 64 -3.46 -4.54 -3.71
CA GLY A 64 -2.70 -5.76 -3.36
C GLY A 64 -1.20 -5.58 -3.16
N GLY A 65 -0.73 -4.38 -2.83
CA GLY A 65 0.66 -4.10 -2.44
C GLY A 65 1.55 -3.51 -3.53
N VAL A 66 2.62 -2.89 -3.09
CA VAL A 66 3.61 -2.19 -3.92
C VAL A 66 4.98 -2.81 -3.73
N LEU A 67 5.62 -3.20 -4.82
CA LEU A 67 7.03 -3.58 -4.86
C LEU A 67 7.88 -2.40 -5.36
N ILE A 68 8.86 -1.98 -4.58
CA ILE A 68 9.78 -0.90 -4.93
C ILE A 68 11.15 -1.50 -5.21
N ARG A 69 11.53 -1.55 -6.48
CA ARG A 69 12.83 -2.08 -6.93
C ARG A 69 13.82 -0.94 -7.13
N GLY A 70 15.05 -1.10 -6.67
CA GLY A 70 16.10 -0.11 -6.91
C GLY A 70 17.21 -0.12 -5.87
N GLU A 71 18.23 0.67 -6.13
CA GLU A 71 19.47 0.76 -5.34
C GLU A 71 19.21 1.21 -3.89
N ARG A 72 20.15 0.90 -3.00
CA ARG A 72 20.15 1.37 -1.62
C ARG A 72 20.24 2.90 -1.55
N GLY A 73 19.73 3.49 -0.49
CA GLY A 73 19.83 4.96 -0.28
C GLY A 73 18.83 5.80 -1.09
N THR A 74 17.84 5.21 -1.73
CA THR A 74 16.83 5.92 -2.54
C THR A 74 15.56 6.30 -1.77
N ALA A 75 15.62 6.42 -0.44
CA ALA A 75 14.56 6.82 0.47
C ALA A 75 13.30 5.91 0.48
N LYS A 76 13.42 4.62 0.10
CA LYS A 76 12.30 3.67 0.05
C LYS A 76 11.61 3.50 1.41
N SER A 77 12.39 3.16 2.45
CA SER A 77 11.88 2.98 3.82
C SER A 77 11.36 4.29 4.43
N THR A 78 12.01 5.41 4.12
CA THR A 78 11.57 6.74 4.53
C THR A 78 10.18 7.02 3.95
N ALA A 79 9.97 6.80 2.66
CA ALA A 79 8.69 7.03 1.99
C ALA A 79 7.55 6.19 2.58
N ALA A 80 7.79 4.90 2.84
CA ALA A 80 6.79 4.04 3.45
C ALA A 80 6.44 4.47 4.88
N ARG A 81 7.44 4.84 5.68
CA ARG A 81 7.24 5.33 7.06
C ARG A 81 6.52 6.67 7.09
N SER A 82 6.91 7.58 6.21
CA SER A 82 6.27 8.90 6.07
C SER A 82 4.82 8.78 5.62
N LEU A 83 4.51 7.85 4.70
CA LEU A 83 3.14 7.59 4.31
C LEU A 83 2.29 7.12 5.50
N ALA A 84 2.79 6.19 6.32
CA ALA A 84 2.05 5.72 7.49
C ALA A 84 1.79 6.83 8.51
N ALA A 85 2.73 7.78 8.68
CA ALA A 85 2.55 8.96 9.53
C ALA A 85 1.57 9.99 8.95
N LEU A 86 1.52 10.11 7.62
CA LEU A 86 0.63 11.01 6.89
C LEU A 86 -0.84 10.57 6.96
N LEU A 87 -1.09 9.26 6.95
CA LEU A 87 -2.44 8.73 6.87
C LEU A 87 -3.26 9.06 8.12
N PRO A 88 -4.57 9.37 7.97
CA PRO A 88 -5.43 9.72 9.10
C PRO A 88 -5.57 8.56 10.09
N ALA A 89 -5.70 8.90 11.37
CA ALA A 89 -5.94 7.92 12.41
C ALA A 89 -7.24 7.12 12.16
N VAL A 90 -7.20 5.82 12.41
CA VAL A 90 -8.33 4.91 12.20
C VAL A 90 -9.09 4.63 13.51
N ASN A 91 -10.41 4.45 13.40
CA ASN A 91 -11.22 3.99 14.52
C ASN A 91 -11.06 2.48 14.68
N VAL A 92 -10.73 2.01 15.88
CA VAL A 92 -10.62 0.59 16.19
C VAL A 92 -11.48 0.24 17.39
N VAL A 93 -11.96 -0.99 17.46
CA VAL A 93 -12.70 -1.50 18.62
C VAL A 93 -11.79 -1.44 19.84
N ASP A 94 -12.26 -0.81 20.92
CA ASP A 94 -11.45 -0.67 22.14
C ASP A 94 -11.24 -2.02 22.83
N GLY A 95 -10.00 -2.24 23.30
CA GLY A 95 -9.58 -3.51 23.88
C GLY A 95 -9.46 -4.67 22.88
N CYS A 96 -9.59 -4.45 21.58
CA CYS A 96 -9.34 -5.46 20.57
C CYS A 96 -7.85 -5.51 20.20
N ARG A 97 -7.20 -6.67 20.38
CA ARG A 97 -5.78 -6.88 20.03
C ARG A 97 -5.53 -6.88 18.52
N PHE A 98 -6.54 -7.19 17.71
CA PHE A 98 -6.45 -7.20 16.25
C PHE A 98 -6.83 -5.85 15.61
N GLY A 99 -7.32 -4.87 16.39
CA GLY A 99 -7.73 -3.57 15.87
C GLY A 99 -8.88 -3.65 14.87
N CYS A 100 -9.92 -4.43 15.15
CA CYS A 100 -11.10 -4.56 14.32
C CYS A 100 -11.78 -3.22 14.04
N ASP A 101 -12.43 -3.12 12.87
CA ASP A 101 -13.19 -1.93 12.48
C ASP A 101 -14.55 -1.92 13.20
N PRO A 102 -14.88 -0.90 14.00
CA PRO A 102 -16.17 -0.84 14.70
C PRO A 102 -17.36 -0.74 13.76
N GLU A 103 -17.20 -0.21 12.54
CA GLU A 103 -18.27 0.02 11.57
C GLU A 103 -18.56 -1.20 10.69
N HIS A 104 -17.64 -2.20 10.62
CA HIS A 104 -17.74 -3.35 9.76
C HIS A 104 -17.73 -4.66 10.55
N SER A 105 -18.88 -5.02 11.16
CA SER A 105 -19.03 -6.21 11.99
C SER A 105 -18.70 -7.53 11.27
N THR A 106 -18.91 -7.60 9.95
CA THR A 106 -18.58 -8.78 9.13
C THR A 106 -17.10 -9.12 9.08
N SER A 107 -16.22 -8.17 9.43
CA SER A 107 -14.77 -8.34 9.46
C SER A 107 -14.18 -8.42 10.87
N TRP A 108 -15.02 -8.64 11.89
CA TRP A 108 -14.56 -8.74 13.27
C TRP A 108 -13.88 -10.09 13.55
N CYS A 109 -12.88 -10.08 14.42
CA CYS A 109 -12.32 -11.30 14.99
C CYS A 109 -13.35 -11.98 15.92
N THR A 110 -13.14 -13.25 16.21
CA THR A 110 -14.03 -14.04 17.07
C THR A 110 -14.31 -13.37 18.42
N GLU A 111 -13.27 -12.81 19.06
CA GLU A 111 -13.39 -12.11 20.34
C GLU A 111 -14.30 -10.88 20.28
N CYS A 112 -14.26 -10.12 19.18
CA CYS A 112 -15.17 -9.00 18.99
C CYS A 112 -16.60 -9.45 18.70
N GLN A 113 -16.77 -10.53 17.95
CA GLN A 113 -18.09 -11.11 17.69
C GLN A 113 -18.74 -11.62 18.97
N GLU A 114 -17.99 -12.28 19.86
CA GLU A 114 -18.47 -12.76 21.16
C GLU A 114 -18.79 -11.61 22.13
N ARG A 115 -18.04 -10.50 22.06
CA ARG A 115 -18.27 -9.31 22.89
C ARG A 115 -19.45 -8.46 22.41
N ALA A 116 -19.86 -8.63 21.16
CA ALA A 116 -20.95 -7.85 20.58
C ALA A 116 -22.28 -8.19 21.26
N GLN A 117 -22.91 -7.17 21.87
CA GLN A 117 -24.27 -7.28 22.37
C GLN A 117 -25.27 -7.25 21.20
N PRO A 118 -26.56 -7.60 21.44
CA PRO A 118 -27.59 -7.60 20.39
C PRO A 118 -27.70 -6.30 19.58
N GLU A 119 -27.26 -5.18 20.14
CA GLU A 119 -27.24 -3.86 19.47
C GLU A 119 -26.02 -3.66 18.55
N GLY A 120 -25.04 -4.60 18.54
CA GLY A 120 -23.95 -4.64 17.58
C GLY A 120 -22.88 -3.53 17.71
N LEU A 121 -23.01 -2.63 18.69
CA LEU A 121 -22.07 -1.52 18.89
C LEU A 121 -21.01 -1.86 19.95
N LEU A 122 -19.75 -1.81 19.54
CA LEU A 122 -18.60 -1.93 20.46
C LEU A 122 -17.95 -0.56 20.68
N PRO A 123 -17.45 -0.28 21.89
CA PRO A 123 -16.73 0.96 22.15
C PRO A 123 -15.51 1.05 21.23
N SER A 124 -15.24 2.24 20.71
CA SER A 124 -14.16 2.47 19.76
C SER A 124 -13.22 3.57 20.24
N LYS A 125 -11.95 3.48 19.76
CA LYS A 125 -10.95 4.51 19.97
C LYS A 125 -10.20 4.81 18.70
N LYS A 126 -9.70 6.04 18.57
CA LYS A 126 -8.79 6.43 17.49
C LYS A 126 -7.38 5.87 17.75
N ARG A 127 -6.78 5.27 16.72
CA ARG A 127 -5.41 4.78 16.73
C ARG A 127 -4.67 5.34 15.50
N PRO A 128 -3.43 5.85 15.66
CA PRO A 128 -2.59 6.15 14.51
C PRO A 128 -2.36 4.88 13.67
N ILE A 129 -2.12 5.05 12.39
CA ILE A 129 -1.82 3.93 11.48
C ILE A 129 -0.53 3.25 11.96
N PRO A 130 -0.55 1.94 12.30
CA PRO A 130 0.65 1.24 12.70
C PRO A 130 1.58 1.05 11.50
N PHE A 131 2.86 1.38 11.67
CA PHE A 131 3.93 1.04 10.75
C PHE A 131 4.68 -0.16 11.30
N ILE A 132 4.56 -1.29 10.63
CA ILE A 132 5.21 -2.54 11.05
C ILE A 132 6.32 -2.86 10.06
N ASN A 133 7.54 -2.99 10.57
CA ASN A 133 8.69 -3.43 9.80
C ASN A 133 8.93 -4.93 10.02
N LEU A 134 8.89 -5.72 8.95
CA LEU A 134 9.18 -7.14 8.99
C LEU A 134 10.68 -7.36 8.76
N PRO A 135 11.42 -7.96 9.71
CA PRO A 135 12.82 -8.29 9.50
C PRO A 135 12.98 -9.48 8.53
N VAL A 136 14.07 -9.50 7.77
CA VAL A 136 14.39 -10.56 6.79
C VAL A 136 14.48 -11.95 7.42
N SER A 137 14.81 -12.02 8.72
CA SER A 137 14.88 -13.28 9.49
C SER A 137 13.53 -13.71 10.08
N ALA A 138 12.41 -13.14 9.65
CA ALA A 138 11.10 -13.49 10.17
C ALA A 138 10.72 -14.91 9.73
N THR A 139 10.31 -15.72 10.69
CA THR A 139 9.75 -17.06 10.46
C THR A 139 8.23 -16.96 10.21
N GLU A 140 7.66 -17.98 9.57
CA GLU A 140 6.22 -18.07 9.35
C GLU A 140 5.43 -17.88 10.64
N ASP A 141 5.81 -18.56 11.72
CA ASP A 141 5.16 -18.45 13.05
C ASP A 141 5.11 -17.03 13.56
N ARG A 142 6.17 -16.27 13.36
CA ARG A 142 6.22 -14.87 13.76
C ARG A 142 5.29 -14.01 12.90
N VAL A 143 5.08 -14.37 11.67
CA VAL A 143 4.22 -13.64 10.73
C VAL A 143 2.75 -13.92 10.98
N VAL A 144 2.36 -15.19 10.97
CA VAL A 144 0.94 -15.59 11.11
C VAL A 144 0.48 -15.66 12.56
N GLY A 145 1.39 -15.91 13.50
CA GLY A 145 1.12 -16.20 14.89
C GLY A 145 1.13 -17.69 15.20
N THR A 146 1.13 -18.02 16.48
CA THR A 146 1.21 -19.40 16.99
C THR A 146 0.03 -19.74 17.88
N LEU A 147 -0.38 -21.01 17.87
CA LEU A 147 -1.30 -21.57 18.84
C LEU A 147 -0.50 -22.21 19.96
N ASP A 148 -0.73 -21.78 21.21
CA ASP A 148 -0.15 -22.41 22.40
C ASP A 148 -0.93 -23.71 22.70
N ILE A 149 -0.39 -24.81 22.16
CA ILE A 149 -0.99 -26.13 22.25
C ILE A 149 -0.92 -26.65 23.70
N GLU A 150 0.13 -26.31 24.46
CA GLU A 150 0.27 -26.75 25.85
C GLU A 150 -0.82 -26.17 26.74
N GLN A 151 -1.12 -24.88 26.58
CA GLN A 151 -2.22 -24.25 27.31
C GLN A 151 -3.59 -24.75 26.85
N ALA A 152 -3.75 -25.02 25.54
CA ALA A 152 -4.98 -25.58 25.01
C ALA A 152 -5.30 -26.97 25.59
N ILE A 153 -4.27 -27.82 25.76
CA ILE A 153 -4.42 -29.17 26.34
C ILE A 153 -4.64 -29.10 27.85
N GLN A 154 -3.89 -28.24 28.57
CA GLN A 154 -3.93 -28.18 30.03
C GLN A 154 -5.17 -27.48 30.59
N LYS A 155 -5.64 -26.41 29.93
CA LYS A 155 -6.73 -25.54 30.41
C LYS A 155 -8.00 -25.62 29.58
N GLY A 156 -7.97 -26.28 28.43
CA GLY A 156 -9.09 -26.28 27.47
C GLY A 156 -9.35 -24.93 26.83
N GLU A 157 -8.48 -23.95 27.01
CA GLU A 157 -8.60 -22.61 26.47
C GLU A 157 -7.70 -22.44 25.25
N ARG A 158 -8.27 -21.93 24.16
CA ARG A 158 -7.52 -21.63 22.92
C ARG A 158 -6.70 -20.36 23.13
N HIS A 159 -5.40 -20.50 23.36
CA HIS A 159 -4.51 -19.35 23.45
C HIS A 159 -3.78 -19.16 22.12
N PHE A 160 -4.10 -18.05 21.43
CA PHE A 160 -3.44 -17.66 20.18
C PHE A 160 -2.50 -16.49 20.43
N GLU A 161 -1.22 -16.66 20.14
CA GLU A 161 -0.24 -15.57 20.11
C GLU A 161 -0.28 -14.88 18.76
N ALA A 162 -0.68 -13.61 18.79
CA ALA A 162 -0.85 -12.81 17.57
C ALA A 162 0.49 -12.51 16.91
N GLY A 163 0.60 -12.81 15.62
CA GLY A 163 1.77 -12.51 14.81
C GLY A 163 1.80 -11.07 14.27
N VAL A 164 2.75 -10.85 13.37
CA VAL A 164 2.96 -9.56 12.70
C VAL A 164 1.73 -9.13 11.91
N LEU A 165 1.04 -10.06 11.23
CA LEU A 165 -0.16 -9.78 10.45
C LEU A 165 -1.30 -9.19 11.29
N ALA A 166 -1.44 -9.67 12.53
CA ALA A 166 -2.41 -9.11 13.48
C ALA A 166 -2.07 -7.67 13.86
N SER A 167 -0.80 -7.39 14.12
CA SER A 167 -0.30 -6.07 14.47
C SER A 167 -0.41 -5.07 13.30
N ALA A 168 -0.23 -5.58 12.06
CA ALA A 168 -0.31 -4.80 10.84
C ALA A 168 -1.74 -4.47 10.40
N ASN A 169 -2.76 -5.15 10.96
CA ASN A 169 -4.14 -4.92 10.55
C ASN A 169 -4.53 -3.44 10.64
N ARG A 170 -5.11 -2.91 9.55
CA ARG A 170 -5.45 -1.49 9.35
C ARG A 170 -4.22 -0.57 9.46
N GLY A 171 -3.06 -1.09 9.07
CA GLY A 171 -1.77 -0.41 9.10
C GLY A 171 -0.99 -0.55 7.81
N LEU A 172 0.32 -0.31 7.90
CA LEU A 172 1.27 -0.50 6.82
C LEU A 172 2.31 -1.55 7.24
N LEU A 173 2.43 -2.61 6.45
CA LEU A 173 3.46 -3.62 6.58
C LEU A 173 4.56 -3.34 5.57
N TYR A 174 5.74 -3.05 6.07
CA TYR A 174 6.93 -2.79 5.28
C TYR A 174 7.89 -3.98 5.37
N ILE A 175 8.35 -4.44 4.22
CA ILE A 175 9.32 -5.53 4.09
C ILE A 175 10.54 -4.97 3.37
N ASP A 176 11.65 -4.89 4.06
CA ASP A 176 12.92 -4.52 3.44
C ASP A 176 13.57 -5.76 2.84
N GLU A 177 14.06 -5.63 1.61
CA GLU A 177 14.75 -6.72 0.89
C GLU A 177 13.89 -8.00 0.84
N VAL A 178 12.66 -7.90 0.33
CA VAL A 178 11.69 -9.01 0.26
C VAL A 178 12.23 -10.24 -0.50
N ASN A 179 13.19 -10.05 -1.40
CA ASN A 179 13.89 -11.11 -2.12
C ASN A 179 14.80 -11.98 -1.25
N LEU A 180 15.11 -11.55 -0.03
CA LEU A 180 15.91 -12.31 0.94
C LEU A 180 15.05 -13.07 1.97
N LEU A 181 13.73 -12.85 1.98
CA LEU A 181 12.80 -13.64 2.79
C LEU A 181 12.63 -15.04 2.19
N ASP A 182 12.28 -15.99 3.05
CA ASP A 182 11.83 -17.31 2.60
C ASP A 182 10.58 -17.17 1.71
N ASP A 183 10.58 -17.82 0.55
CA ASP A 183 9.49 -17.75 -0.43
C ASP A 183 8.13 -18.09 0.19
N HIS A 184 8.09 -19.08 1.10
CA HIS A 184 6.86 -19.48 1.76
C HIS A 184 6.31 -18.36 2.66
N VAL A 185 7.17 -17.62 3.34
CA VAL A 185 6.78 -16.46 4.15
C VAL A 185 6.21 -15.35 3.26
N VAL A 186 6.85 -15.10 2.10
CA VAL A 186 6.35 -14.11 1.13
C VAL A 186 4.99 -14.52 0.58
N ASP A 187 4.78 -15.81 0.27
CA ASP A 187 3.50 -16.35 -0.19
C ASP A 187 2.37 -16.08 0.83
N VAL A 188 2.61 -16.42 2.09
CA VAL A 188 1.64 -16.23 3.18
C VAL A 188 1.29 -14.74 3.36
N LEU A 189 2.28 -13.85 3.26
CA LEU A 189 2.08 -12.40 3.33
C LEU A 189 1.21 -11.89 2.20
N LEU A 190 1.50 -12.30 0.97
CA LEU A 190 0.76 -11.89 -0.23
C LEU A 190 -0.67 -12.44 -0.25
N ASP A 191 -0.86 -13.69 0.19
CA ASP A 191 -2.19 -14.29 0.30
C ASP A 191 -3.03 -13.58 1.37
N SER A 192 -2.46 -13.32 2.54
CA SER A 192 -3.15 -12.57 3.60
C SER A 192 -3.52 -11.15 3.16
N ALA A 193 -2.64 -10.47 2.41
CA ALA A 193 -2.92 -9.15 1.85
C ALA A 193 -4.05 -9.18 0.80
N ALA A 194 -4.10 -10.23 -0.02
CA ALA A 194 -5.14 -10.41 -1.03
C ALA A 194 -6.50 -10.76 -0.42
N MET A 195 -6.52 -11.66 0.57
CA MET A 195 -7.73 -12.14 1.24
C MET A 195 -8.26 -11.15 2.28
N GLY A 196 -7.39 -10.31 2.84
CA GLY A 196 -7.70 -9.42 3.96
C GLY A 196 -7.97 -10.14 5.29
N MET A 197 -7.61 -11.42 5.35
CA MET A 197 -7.75 -12.30 6.51
C MET A 197 -6.49 -13.16 6.65
N ASN A 198 -6.09 -13.42 7.88
CA ASN A 198 -5.11 -14.46 8.20
C ASN A 198 -5.84 -15.67 8.77
N ILE A 199 -5.56 -16.85 8.23
CA ILE A 199 -6.14 -18.13 8.66
C ILE A 199 -4.98 -19.03 9.06
N VAL A 200 -4.98 -19.46 10.31
CA VAL A 200 -3.97 -20.37 10.87
C VAL A 200 -4.64 -21.69 11.21
N GLU A 201 -4.24 -22.74 10.53
CA GLU A 201 -4.75 -24.11 10.75
C GLU A 201 -3.60 -24.99 11.24
N ARG A 202 -3.67 -25.45 12.48
CA ARG A 202 -2.67 -26.37 13.06
C ARG A 202 -3.37 -27.42 13.93
N GLU A 203 -2.98 -28.66 13.76
CA GLU A 203 -3.45 -29.81 14.53
C GLU A 203 -4.98 -29.89 14.71
N GLY A 204 -5.73 -29.53 13.64
CA GLY A 204 -7.19 -29.56 13.65
C GLY A 204 -7.83 -28.35 14.37
N ILE A 205 -7.06 -27.37 14.79
CA ILE A 205 -7.54 -26.09 15.31
C ILE A 205 -7.41 -25.05 14.22
N SER A 206 -8.50 -24.38 13.87
CA SER A 206 -8.51 -23.24 12.96
C SER A 206 -8.76 -21.95 13.75
N PHE A 207 -7.91 -20.95 13.49
CA PHE A 207 -8.05 -19.60 14.02
C PHE A 207 -7.94 -18.58 12.89
N SER A 208 -8.81 -17.58 12.88
CA SER A 208 -8.77 -16.54 11.87
C SER A 208 -8.94 -15.15 12.48
N HIS A 209 -8.27 -14.18 11.87
CA HIS A 209 -8.41 -12.78 12.24
C HIS A 209 -8.25 -11.86 11.02
N PRO A 210 -8.81 -10.64 11.05
CA PRO A 210 -8.62 -9.69 9.97
C PRO A 210 -7.15 -9.30 9.82
N ALA A 211 -6.68 -9.22 8.56
CA ALA A 211 -5.33 -8.86 8.18
C ALA A 211 -5.36 -7.95 6.94
N ARG A 212 -6.01 -6.79 7.06
CA ARG A 212 -6.10 -5.78 6.00
C ARG A 212 -5.03 -4.72 6.23
N PHE A 213 -4.03 -4.67 5.39
CA PHE A 213 -2.90 -3.75 5.54
C PHE A 213 -2.38 -3.29 4.18
N ILE A 214 -1.73 -2.13 4.16
CA ILE A 214 -0.98 -1.65 3.01
C ILE A 214 0.34 -2.42 3.00
N LEU A 215 0.57 -3.22 1.97
CA LEU A 215 1.82 -3.98 1.81
C LEU A 215 2.81 -3.17 0.96
N VAL A 216 4.01 -2.97 1.49
CA VAL A 216 5.12 -2.35 0.77
C VAL A 216 6.35 -3.24 0.89
N GLY A 217 6.74 -3.86 -0.21
CA GLY A 217 8.00 -4.60 -0.31
C GLY A 217 9.07 -3.76 -1.01
N THR A 218 10.32 -3.88 -0.56
CA THR A 218 11.46 -3.34 -1.30
C THR A 218 12.37 -4.45 -1.75
N MET A 219 13.09 -4.22 -2.83
CA MET A 219 14.03 -5.16 -3.40
C MET A 219 15.21 -4.40 -4.01
N ASN A 220 16.42 -4.94 -3.86
CA ASN A 220 17.58 -4.55 -4.62
C ASN A 220 17.86 -5.63 -5.68
N PRO A 221 17.74 -5.32 -6.98
CA PRO A 221 18.00 -6.30 -8.04
C PRO A 221 19.43 -6.87 -8.04
N GLU A 222 20.39 -6.18 -7.44
CA GLU A 222 21.78 -6.67 -7.33
C GLU A 222 21.92 -7.83 -6.32
N GLU A 223 20.98 -7.98 -5.38
CA GLU A 223 21.00 -9.00 -4.34
C GLU A 223 20.19 -10.26 -4.71
N GLY A 224 19.65 -10.29 -5.90
CA GLY A 224 18.85 -11.39 -6.43
C GLY A 224 17.42 -10.96 -6.78
N ASP A 225 16.78 -11.79 -7.59
CA ASP A 225 15.40 -11.55 -8.03
C ASP A 225 14.41 -12.39 -7.24
N LEU A 226 13.19 -11.86 -7.10
CA LEU A 226 12.05 -12.64 -6.67
C LEU A 226 11.67 -13.65 -7.74
N ARG A 227 11.19 -14.82 -7.33
CA ARG A 227 10.60 -15.78 -8.26
C ARG A 227 9.46 -15.13 -9.04
N PRO A 228 9.32 -15.42 -10.35
CA PRO A 228 8.27 -14.79 -11.18
C PRO A 228 6.86 -14.96 -10.60
N GLN A 229 6.58 -16.08 -9.94
CA GLN A 229 5.29 -16.35 -9.31
C GLN A 229 4.99 -15.42 -8.13
N LEU A 230 5.99 -15.07 -7.32
CA LEU A 230 5.86 -14.12 -6.22
C LEU A 230 5.80 -12.69 -6.73
N LEU A 231 6.59 -12.40 -7.76
CA LEU A 231 6.65 -11.10 -8.41
C LEU A 231 5.27 -10.71 -8.98
N ASP A 232 4.59 -11.63 -9.68
CA ASP A 232 3.24 -11.41 -10.22
C ASP A 232 2.18 -11.13 -9.14
N ARG A 233 2.39 -11.61 -7.92
CA ARG A 233 1.45 -11.39 -6.81
C ARG A 233 1.48 -9.97 -6.25
N PHE A 234 2.60 -9.24 -6.38
CA PHE A 234 2.61 -7.80 -6.12
C PHE A 234 1.78 -7.10 -7.19
N ALA A 235 0.85 -6.25 -6.75
CA ALA A 235 -0.04 -5.56 -7.67
C ALA A 235 0.69 -4.49 -8.49
N LEU A 236 1.44 -3.64 -7.82
CA LEU A 236 2.18 -2.54 -8.41
C LEU A 236 3.68 -2.76 -8.24
N SER A 237 4.45 -2.38 -9.26
CA SER A 237 5.91 -2.39 -9.19
C SER A 237 6.48 -1.08 -9.72
N VAL A 238 7.45 -0.55 -8.99
CA VAL A 238 8.11 0.71 -9.35
C VAL A 238 9.61 0.53 -9.33
N ASP A 239 10.25 0.81 -10.45
CA ASP A 239 11.70 0.88 -10.55
C ASP A 239 12.17 2.27 -10.16
N ILE A 240 13.02 2.33 -9.14
CA ILE A 240 13.66 3.56 -8.67
C ILE A 240 15.08 3.62 -9.19
N VAL A 241 15.34 4.65 -9.96
CA VAL A 241 16.70 4.99 -10.40
C VAL A 241 17.19 6.18 -9.60
N GLY A 242 18.47 6.18 -9.27
CA GLY A 242 19.12 7.31 -8.60
C GLY A 242 18.91 8.62 -9.38
N ILE A 243 18.53 9.66 -8.69
CA ILE A 243 18.27 10.98 -9.28
C ILE A 243 19.57 11.54 -9.87
N ARG A 244 19.58 11.82 -11.17
CA ARG A 244 20.75 12.32 -11.90
C ARG A 244 20.79 13.85 -12.01
N GLY A 245 19.64 14.52 -11.86
CA GLY A 245 19.52 15.97 -11.95
C GLY A 245 20.24 16.67 -10.80
N ALA A 246 21.20 17.57 -11.13
CA ALA A 246 21.98 18.28 -10.11
C ALA A 246 21.09 19.12 -9.18
N HIS A 247 20.10 19.83 -9.72
CA HIS A 247 19.16 20.63 -8.93
C HIS A 247 18.31 19.80 -7.96
N GLU A 248 17.85 18.65 -8.41
CA GLU A 248 17.07 17.76 -7.55
C GLU A 248 17.95 17.17 -6.44
N ARG A 249 19.21 16.83 -6.74
CA ARG A 249 20.18 16.36 -5.74
C ARG A 249 20.51 17.43 -4.71
N VAL A 250 20.65 18.69 -5.13
CA VAL A 250 20.82 19.83 -4.21
C VAL A 250 19.60 19.94 -3.29
N ALA A 251 18.39 19.92 -3.85
CA ALA A 251 17.16 19.98 -3.06
C ALA A 251 17.04 18.82 -2.04
N ILE A 252 17.50 17.61 -2.40
CA ILE A 252 17.55 16.47 -1.45
C ILE A 252 18.49 16.79 -0.29
N MET A 253 19.72 17.27 -0.59
CA MET A 253 20.72 17.58 0.43
C MET A 253 20.24 18.71 1.36
N GLU A 254 19.71 19.80 0.80
CA GLU A 254 19.18 20.92 1.57
C GLU A 254 18.07 20.51 2.52
N ARG A 255 17.09 19.72 2.02
CA ARG A 255 15.97 19.24 2.86
C ARG A 255 16.44 18.27 3.93
N HIS A 256 17.40 17.40 3.62
CA HIS A 256 17.94 16.45 4.59
C HIS A 256 18.71 17.16 5.70
N LEU A 257 19.58 18.10 5.36
CA LEU A 257 20.32 18.93 6.33
C LEU A 257 19.38 19.75 7.21
N ALA A 258 18.37 20.39 6.61
CA ALA A 258 17.37 21.15 7.38
C ALA A 258 16.58 20.27 8.35
N PHE A 259 16.23 19.03 7.96
CA PHE A 259 15.59 18.06 8.84
C PHE A 259 16.53 17.58 9.96
N GLU A 260 17.83 17.36 9.68
CA GLU A 260 18.81 16.98 10.71
C GLU A 260 19.08 18.10 11.72
N GLU A 261 19.06 19.36 11.27
CA GLU A 261 19.30 20.53 12.12
C GLU A 261 18.17 20.78 13.09
N ASP A 262 16.92 20.84 12.61
CA ASP A 262 15.71 20.95 13.45
C ASP A 262 14.55 20.17 12.85
N PRO A 263 14.37 18.90 13.25
CA PRO A 263 13.26 18.07 12.77
C PRO A 263 11.89 18.66 13.03
N THR A 264 11.72 19.41 14.15
CA THR A 264 10.43 19.99 14.53
C THR A 264 10.08 21.15 13.62
N ALA A 265 10.97 22.11 13.46
CA ALA A 265 10.77 23.25 12.58
C ALA A 265 10.58 22.82 11.12
N PHE A 266 11.34 21.80 10.69
CA PHE A 266 11.18 21.23 9.34
C PHE A 266 9.80 20.60 9.16
N HIS A 267 9.34 19.79 10.11
CA HIS A 267 8.02 19.18 10.07
C HIS A 267 6.91 20.24 10.03
N ASP A 268 7.00 21.26 10.87
CA ASP A 268 6.02 22.36 10.93
C ASP A 268 5.94 23.12 9.60
N ALA A 269 7.08 23.32 8.92
CA ALA A 269 7.13 23.97 7.62
C ALA A 269 6.41 23.18 6.50
N TRP A 270 6.26 21.88 6.65
CA TRP A 270 5.59 20.99 5.69
C TRP A 270 4.18 20.60 6.12
N GLN A 271 3.74 20.96 7.33
CA GLN A 271 2.50 20.50 7.93
C GLN A 271 1.25 20.81 7.08
N GLU A 272 1.18 21.99 6.46
CA GLU A 272 0.05 22.37 5.61
C GLU A 272 -0.10 21.43 4.42
N LYS A 273 1.00 21.10 3.73
CA LYS A 273 1.00 20.17 2.58
C LYS A 273 0.71 18.74 3.00
N GLU A 274 1.20 18.33 4.16
CA GLU A 274 0.91 17.01 4.74
C GLU A 274 -0.59 16.88 5.04
N LEU A 275 -1.19 17.90 5.64
CA LEU A 275 -2.61 17.92 5.96
C LEU A 275 -3.47 17.90 4.69
N GLU A 276 -3.15 18.72 3.70
CA GLU A 276 -3.84 18.75 2.40
C GLU A 276 -3.82 17.36 1.73
N LEU A 277 -2.65 16.71 1.68
CA LEU A 277 -2.51 15.38 1.08
C LEU A 277 -3.26 14.33 1.89
N SER A 278 -3.19 14.38 3.21
CA SER A 278 -3.91 13.48 4.12
C SER A 278 -5.43 13.56 3.91
N GLU A 279 -5.97 14.77 3.87
CA GLU A 279 -7.40 15.01 3.62
C GLU A 279 -7.82 14.55 2.22
N ARG A 280 -6.98 14.78 1.22
CA ARG A 280 -7.21 14.31 -0.16
C ARG A 280 -7.25 12.78 -0.22
N ILE A 281 -6.36 12.08 0.48
CA ILE A 281 -6.38 10.61 0.56
C ILE A 281 -7.65 10.13 1.30
N ALA A 282 -8.00 10.74 2.43
CA ALA A 282 -9.20 10.40 3.19
C ALA A 282 -10.47 10.58 2.36
N HIS A 283 -10.59 11.68 1.61
CA HIS A 283 -11.69 11.93 0.69
C HIS A 283 -11.74 10.85 -0.40
N ALA A 284 -10.61 10.52 -1.02
CA ALA A 284 -10.51 9.49 -2.04
C ALA A 284 -10.95 8.10 -1.51
N GLN A 285 -10.60 7.73 -0.27
CA GLN A 285 -11.05 6.50 0.39
C GLN A 285 -12.58 6.42 0.53
N THR A 286 -13.25 7.55 0.74
CA THR A 286 -14.72 7.59 0.79
C THR A 286 -15.35 7.54 -0.61
N LEU A 287 -14.65 8.09 -1.61
CA LEU A 287 -15.15 8.20 -2.98
C LEU A 287 -14.97 6.91 -3.79
N ILE A 288 -13.95 6.11 -3.48
CA ILE A 288 -13.53 4.92 -4.27
C ILE A 288 -14.69 3.96 -4.60
N ASN A 289 -15.63 3.76 -3.68
CA ASN A 289 -16.77 2.88 -3.89
C ASN A 289 -17.83 3.47 -4.84
N LYS A 290 -17.77 4.78 -5.11
CA LYS A 290 -18.68 5.50 -6.02
C LYS A 290 -18.08 5.66 -7.44
N VAL A 291 -16.80 5.33 -7.61
CA VAL A 291 -16.14 5.43 -8.92
C VAL A 291 -16.65 4.33 -9.83
N THR A 292 -17.22 4.73 -10.95
CA THR A 292 -17.78 3.86 -12.00
C THR A 292 -16.78 3.64 -13.13
N TYR A 293 -17.02 2.58 -13.88
CA TYR A 293 -16.32 2.24 -15.12
C TYR A 293 -17.31 1.71 -16.15
N SER A 294 -17.01 1.85 -17.42
CA SER A 294 -17.83 1.38 -18.54
C SER A 294 -17.30 0.07 -19.13
N ASN A 295 -18.11 -0.60 -19.95
CA ASN A 295 -17.64 -1.76 -20.72
C ASN A 295 -16.50 -1.37 -21.68
N ARG A 296 -16.52 -0.14 -22.22
CA ARG A 296 -15.43 0.40 -23.03
C ARG A 296 -14.10 0.42 -22.30
N ASP A 297 -14.11 0.81 -21.02
CA ASP A 297 -12.89 0.84 -20.21
C ASP A 297 -12.35 -0.57 -19.95
N LEU A 298 -13.24 -1.54 -19.69
CA LEU A 298 -12.85 -2.94 -19.55
C LEU A 298 -12.24 -3.51 -20.82
N LEU A 299 -12.84 -3.22 -21.99
CA LEU A 299 -12.30 -3.63 -23.29
C LEU A 299 -10.92 -3.00 -23.54
N SER A 300 -10.73 -1.73 -23.18
CA SER A 300 -9.44 -1.04 -23.33
C SER A 300 -8.35 -1.66 -22.47
N ILE A 301 -8.66 -2.02 -21.22
CA ILE A 301 -7.74 -2.71 -20.34
C ILE A 301 -7.37 -4.09 -20.90
N ALA A 302 -8.38 -4.88 -21.32
CA ALA A 302 -8.17 -6.22 -21.87
C ALA A 302 -7.38 -6.19 -23.20
N ALA A 303 -7.67 -5.25 -24.09
CA ALA A 303 -6.92 -5.07 -25.34
C ALA A 303 -5.47 -4.68 -25.07
N LEU A 304 -5.22 -3.78 -24.12
CA LEU A 304 -3.86 -3.38 -23.73
C LEU A 304 -3.04 -4.57 -23.19
N THR A 305 -3.57 -5.30 -22.22
CA THR A 305 -2.88 -6.45 -21.61
C THR A 305 -2.64 -7.58 -22.61
N SER A 306 -3.62 -7.86 -23.47
CA SER A 306 -3.49 -8.82 -24.58
C SER A 306 -2.42 -8.39 -25.59
N SER A 307 -2.37 -7.12 -25.98
CA SER A 307 -1.37 -6.61 -26.94
C SER A 307 0.07 -6.69 -26.42
N LEU A 308 0.24 -6.73 -25.10
CA LEU A 308 1.53 -6.84 -24.41
C LEU A 308 1.88 -8.28 -23.99
N ASN A 309 1.06 -9.26 -24.39
CA ASN A 309 1.22 -10.68 -24.04
C ASN A 309 1.40 -10.90 -22.53
N VAL A 310 0.56 -10.24 -21.72
CA VAL A 310 0.56 -10.41 -20.27
C VAL A 310 -0.18 -11.70 -19.90
N ASP A 311 0.48 -12.56 -19.13
CA ASP A 311 -0.11 -13.82 -18.70
C ASP A 311 -1.17 -13.61 -17.60
N GLY A 312 -2.32 -14.30 -17.76
CA GLY A 312 -3.40 -14.31 -16.76
C GLY A 312 -4.23 -13.01 -16.71
N HIS A 313 -5.21 -12.99 -15.81
CA HIS A 313 -6.19 -11.88 -15.69
C HIS A 313 -5.95 -10.99 -14.46
N ARG A 314 -4.89 -11.26 -13.70
CA ARG A 314 -4.58 -10.47 -12.48
C ARG A 314 -4.23 -9.04 -12.84
N ALA A 315 -3.47 -8.84 -13.91
CA ALA A 315 -3.09 -7.52 -14.40
C ALA A 315 -4.30 -6.64 -14.72
N ASP A 316 -5.31 -7.21 -15.41
CA ASP A 316 -6.54 -6.50 -15.78
C ASP A 316 -7.25 -5.93 -14.55
N LEU A 317 -7.42 -6.78 -13.53
CA LEU A 317 -8.06 -6.38 -12.28
C LEU A 317 -7.24 -5.36 -11.49
N VAL A 318 -5.92 -5.47 -11.50
CA VAL A 318 -5.03 -4.52 -10.85
C VAL A 318 -5.10 -3.17 -11.55
N ILE A 319 -5.04 -3.13 -12.88
CA ILE A 319 -5.16 -1.89 -13.67
C ILE A 319 -6.50 -1.22 -13.36
N LEU A 320 -7.60 -1.97 -13.39
CA LEU A 320 -8.93 -1.42 -13.10
C LEU A 320 -9.02 -0.83 -11.69
N LYS A 321 -8.57 -1.56 -10.66
CA LYS A 321 -8.58 -1.08 -9.28
C LYS A 321 -7.71 0.17 -9.11
N THR A 322 -6.53 0.17 -9.73
CA THR A 322 -5.59 1.30 -9.66
C THR A 322 -6.11 2.53 -10.41
N ALA A 323 -6.74 2.35 -11.58
CA ALA A 323 -7.39 3.44 -12.32
C ALA A 323 -8.55 4.05 -11.53
N ARG A 324 -9.36 3.22 -10.86
CA ARG A 324 -10.41 3.71 -9.95
C ARG A 324 -9.83 4.48 -8.77
N ALA A 325 -8.74 4.01 -8.18
CA ALA A 325 -8.05 4.71 -7.09
C ALA A 325 -7.48 6.06 -7.56
N GLN A 326 -6.94 6.12 -8.79
CA GLN A 326 -6.45 7.37 -9.40
C GLN A 326 -7.61 8.36 -9.61
N ALA A 327 -8.73 7.93 -10.21
CA ALA A 327 -9.90 8.77 -10.40
C ALA A 327 -10.45 9.31 -9.07
N ALA A 328 -10.55 8.45 -8.04
CA ALA A 328 -10.98 8.84 -6.70
C ALA A 328 -10.02 9.86 -6.07
N PHE A 329 -8.70 9.67 -6.22
CA PHE A 329 -7.69 10.59 -5.72
C PHE A 329 -7.75 11.96 -6.41
N ASP A 330 -8.17 12.00 -7.66
CA ASP A 330 -8.43 13.24 -8.41
C ASP A 330 -9.85 13.81 -8.18
N GLY A 331 -10.65 13.22 -7.29
CA GLY A 331 -12.00 13.67 -6.96
C GLY A 331 -13.06 13.36 -8.03
N ARG A 332 -12.77 12.43 -8.95
CA ARG A 332 -13.69 12.03 -10.03
C ARG A 332 -14.45 10.75 -9.70
N THR A 333 -15.66 10.64 -10.22
CA THR A 333 -16.55 9.48 -10.03
C THR A 333 -16.59 8.53 -11.23
N ALA A 334 -15.77 8.78 -12.24
CA ALA A 334 -15.59 7.90 -13.40
C ALA A 334 -14.11 7.87 -13.79
N ILE A 335 -13.63 6.71 -14.24
CA ILE A 335 -12.28 6.57 -14.80
C ILE A 335 -12.20 7.15 -16.20
N ASN A 336 -10.98 7.46 -16.63
CA ASN A 336 -10.66 7.88 -17.99
C ASN A 336 -9.41 7.14 -18.51
N ASP A 337 -9.05 7.37 -19.77
CA ASP A 337 -7.94 6.71 -20.44
C ASP A 337 -6.59 6.99 -19.79
N MET A 338 -6.39 8.23 -19.29
CA MET A 338 -5.18 8.60 -18.56
C MET A 338 -5.07 7.82 -17.25
N ASP A 339 -6.19 7.55 -16.55
CA ASP A 339 -6.16 6.73 -15.33
C ASP A 339 -5.74 5.29 -15.64
N ILE A 340 -6.23 4.73 -16.75
CA ILE A 340 -5.86 3.40 -17.22
C ILE A 340 -4.37 3.38 -17.58
N ALA A 341 -3.88 4.38 -18.31
CA ALA A 341 -2.48 4.50 -18.69
C ALA A 341 -1.55 4.63 -17.48
N LEU A 342 -1.91 5.47 -16.49
CA LEU A 342 -1.17 5.63 -15.25
C LEU A 342 -1.18 4.34 -14.39
N ALA A 343 -2.30 3.63 -14.38
CA ALA A 343 -2.42 2.35 -13.69
C ALA A 343 -1.57 1.28 -14.38
N ALA A 344 -1.59 1.21 -15.70
CA ALA A 344 -0.79 0.27 -16.49
C ALA A 344 0.72 0.52 -16.32
N GLU A 345 1.17 1.80 -16.26
CA GLU A 345 2.56 2.15 -15.95
C GLU A 345 3.06 1.52 -14.66
N LEU A 346 2.20 1.35 -13.66
CA LEU A 346 2.56 0.79 -12.35
C LEU A 346 2.33 -0.73 -12.26
N ALA A 347 1.35 -1.26 -13.01
CA ALA A 347 0.94 -2.67 -12.93
C ALA A 347 1.71 -3.60 -13.87
N LEU A 348 2.25 -3.09 -14.97
CA LEU A 348 2.82 -3.92 -16.04
C LEU A 348 4.34 -4.16 -15.99
N PRO A 349 5.21 -3.31 -15.40
CA PRO A 349 6.66 -3.43 -15.54
C PRO A 349 7.24 -4.79 -15.17
N HIS A 350 6.63 -5.48 -14.22
CA HIS A 350 7.08 -6.79 -13.72
C HIS A 350 6.34 -7.98 -14.34
N ARG A 351 5.38 -7.74 -15.23
CA ARG A 351 4.52 -8.76 -15.87
C ARG A 351 4.77 -8.91 -17.36
N VAL A 352 5.30 -7.87 -18.00
CA VAL A 352 5.63 -7.93 -19.41
C VAL A 352 6.94 -8.68 -19.57
N ASN A 353 6.89 -9.81 -20.26
CA ASN A 353 8.09 -10.56 -20.64
C ASN A 353 9.00 -9.65 -21.47
N SER A 354 10.28 -9.56 -21.08
CA SER A 354 11.28 -8.72 -21.74
C SER A 354 11.45 -9.18 -23.19
N THR A 355 10.70 -8.58 -24.10
CA THR A 355 11.01 -8.61 -25.52
C THR A 355 12.27 -7.76 -25.74
N PRO A 356 13.12 -8.06 -26.76
CA PRO A 356 14.35 -7.31 -27.04
C PRO A 356 14.16 -5.78 -27.21
N PHE A 357 12.92 -5.32 -27.33
CA PHE A 357 12.52 -3.93 -27.47
C PHE A 357 11.92 -3.30 -26.19
N GLY A 358 11.85 -4.05 -25.06
CA GLY A 358 11.10 -3.69 -23.85
C GLY A 358 11.92 -3.22 -22.65
N GLN A 359 13.18 -2.76 -22.80
CA GLN A 359 14.01 -2.33 -21.67
C GLN A 359 13.72 -0.91 -21.15
N ALA A 360 12.90 -0.12 -21.82
CA ALA A 360 12.43 1.18 -21.31
C ALA A 360 10.92 1.06 -21.05
N GLY A 361 10.51 1.07 -19.79
CA GLY A 361 9.08 1.08 -19.44
C GLY A 361 8.34 2.16 -20.20
N MET A 362 7.19 1.82 -20.78
CA MET A 362 6.34 2.76 -21.51
C MET A 362 5.93 3.92 -20.59
N THR A 363 5.96 5.12 -21.12
CA THR A 363 5.43 6.29 -20.43
C THR A 363 3.90 6.29 -20.44
N PRO A 364 3.22 6.96 -19.50
CA PRO A 364 1.76 7.08 -19.53
C PRO A 364 1.21 7.61 -20.85
N THR A 365 1.92 8.54 -21.48
CA THR A 365 1.53 9.09 -22.79
C THR A 365 1.56 8.03 -23.89
N GLN A 366 2.63 7.23 -23.94
CA GLN A 366 2.74 6.13 -24.90
C GLN A 366 1.68 5.03 -24.66
N LEU A 367 1.37 4.76 -23.40
CA LEU A 367 0.30 3.83 -23.03
C LEU A 367 -1.07 4.37 -23.43
N GLN A 368 -1.31 5.67 -23.26
CA GLN A 368 -2.54 6.33 -23.69
C GLN A 368 -2.69 6.29 -25.20
N GLU A 369 -1.67 6.66 -25.97
CA GLU A 369 -1.65 6.55 -27.44
C GLU A 369 -1.96 5.11 -27.88
N ARG A 370 -1.38 4.13 -27.21
CA ARG A 370 -1.62 2.72 -27.50
C ARG A 370 -3.06 2.29 -27.22
N ILE A 371 -3.66 2.79 -26.14
CA ILE A 371 -5.08 2.55 -25.81
C ILE A 371 -5.99 3.14 -26.89
N GLU A 372 -5.68 4.34 -27.37
CA GLU A 372 -6.44 4.99 -28.45
C GLU A 372 -6.33 4.19 -29.75
N GLU A 373 -5.12 3.80 -30.16
CA GLU A 373 -4.91 2.95 -31.36
C GLU A 373 -5.67 1.61 -31.28
N LEU A 374 -5.63 0.93 -30.14
CA LEU A 374 -6.32 -0.35 -29.95
C LEU A 374 -7.83 -0.20 -29.98
N ARG A 375 -8.36 0.94 -29.54
CA ARG A 375 -9.78 1.26 -29.63
C ARG A 375 -10.23 1.48 -31.06
N ASP A 376 -9.46 2.27 -31.83
CA ASP A 376 -9.78 2.52 -33.23
C ASP A 376 -9.79 1.22 -34.03
N GLN A 377 -8.85 0.31 -33.74
CA GLN A 377 -8.82 -1.03 -34.33
C GLN A 377 -10.03 -1.89 -33.93
N ALA A 378 -10.46 -1.82 -32.67
CA ALA A 378 -11.61 -2.59 -32.19
C ALA A 378 -12.92 -2.10 -32.80
N THR A 379 -13.12 -0.78 -32.91
CA THR A 379 -14.29 -0.22 -33.56
C THR A 379 -14.33 -0.56 -35.06
N ALA A 380 -13.22 -0.48 -35.77
CA ALA A 380 -13.12 -0.88 -37.16
C ALA A 380 -13.47 -2.37 -37.39
N ASN A 381 -13.01 -3.26 -36.49
CA ASN A 381 -13.31 -4.69 -36.57
C ASN A 381 -14.79 -5.01 -36.26
N GLU A 382 -15.43 -4.26 -35.36
CA GLU A 382 -16.87 -4.40 -35.09
C GLU A 382 -17.74 -3.95 -36.27
N GLU A 383 -17.36 -2.86 -36.94
CA GLU A 383 -18.04 -2.38 -38.12
C GLU A 383 -17.92 -3.38 -39.31
N GLU A 384 -16.72 -3.92 -39.53
CA GLU A 384 -16.51 -4.98 -40.55
C GLU A 384 -17.29 -6.27 -40.25
N THR A 385 -17.45 -6.61 -38.98
CA THR A 385 -18.19 -7.83 -38.56
C THR A 385 -19.68 -7.63 -38.72
N GLN A 386 -20.19 -6.45 -38.45
CA GLN A 386 -21.60 -6.09 -38.68
C GLN A 386 -21.95 -6.03 -40.17
N GLU A 387 -21.09 -5.44 -40.99
CA GLU A 387 -21.31 -5.42 -42.46
C GLU A 387 -21.31 -6.84 -43.06
N LYS A 388 -20.46 -7.73 -42.58
CA LYS A 388 -20.45 -9.15 -43.00
C LYS A 388 -21.70 -9.90 -42.59
N SER A 389 -22.20 -9.67 -41.38
CA SER A 389 -23.41 -10.32 -40.85
C SER A 389 -24.71 -9.79 -41.53
N GLU A 390 -24.74 -8.54 -41.93
CA GLU A 390 -25.85 -7.98 -42.71
C GLU A 390 -25.80 -8.39 -44.19
N GLY A 391 -24.61 -8.63 -44.73
CA GLY A 391 -24.40 -9.15 -46.09
C GLY A 391 -24.87 -10.62 -46.24
N GLU A 392 -24.56 -11.49 -45.31
CA GLU A 392 -24.99 -12.89 -45.36
C GLU A 392 -26.51 -13.09 -45.11
N GLY A 393 -27.14 -12.22 -44.28
CA GLY A 393 -28.58 -12.25 -44.06
C GLY A 393 -29.44 -11.79 -45.25
N SER A 394 -28.84 -11.18 -46.27
CA SER A 394 -29.55 -10.72 -47.48
C SER A 394 -29.55 -11.73 -48.62
N GLU A 395 -28.65 -12.72 -48.64
CA GLU A 395 -28.59 -13.77 -49.66
C GLU A 395 -29.51 -14.97 -49.38
N GLU A 396 -29.85 -15.28 -48.13
CA GLU A 396 -30.79 -16.37 -47.78
C GLU A 396 -32.27 -16.05 -48.04
N LYS A 397 -32.63 -14.84 -48.41
CA LYS A 397 -34.03 -14.45 -48.74
C LYS A 397 -34.36 -14.40 -50.21
N LYS A 398 -33.50 -14.94 -51.09
CA LYS A 398 -33.70 -14.97 -52.53
C LYS A 398 -33.63 -16.36 -53.15
N THR A 399 -34.07 -17.38 -52.47
CA THR A 399 -34.33 -18.70 -53.03
C THR A 399 -35.71 -19.19 -52.66
#